data_1b75459d216d4e9485324bd27d926c03
#
_entry.id   1b75459d216d4e9485324bd27d926c03
#
_cell.length_a   1.000
_cell.length_b   1.000
_cell.length_c   1.000
_cell.angle_alpha   90.00
_cell.angle_beta   90.00
_cell.angle_gamma   90.00
#
_symmetry.space_group_name_H-M   'P 1'
#
loop_
_entity.id
_entity.type
_entity.pdbx_description
1 polymer ?
#
loop_
_entity_poly.entity_id
_entity_poly.type
_entity_poly.pdbx_seq_one_letter_code
_entity_poly.pdbx_strand_id
1 'polypeptide(L)'
;MAGAGIAAGAGIALYGGVYPRSQMFGHTTCWTSARRKLAITFDDGPNPAITPKLLELLERYKAKATFFPVGKFVRACPELVKETAARGHLIGNHTETHPYLTFCGPDETREELRLCNEAIAEVLLERPRWFRPPFGFRNPWLGEIAQQHGLQTAMWSLIPGDWRVKPAEWLIGRMKPIAAHAQENSGQGKSNAEAGNTGKGDVLCLHDGNFRELNGDRTHTLKALEYWLPRWRDLGLEFVTMSEGTSG
;
A
#
# COMPACT_ATOMS: atom_id res chain seq x y z
N MET A 1 6.44 -18.69 -37.36
CA MET A 1 5.99 -19.11 -36.02
C MET A 1 6.79 -18.51 -34.85
N ALA A 2 8.00 -18.01 -35.04
CA ALA A 2 8.81 -17.36 -33.97
C ALA A 2 8.21 -16.06 -33.41
N GLY A 3 7.54 -15.24 -34.22
CA GLY A 3 6.98 -13.95 -33.78
C GLY A 3 5.81 -14.06 -32.81
N ALA A 4 4.98 -15.10 -32.91
CA ALA A 4 3.85 -15.31 -32.00
C ALA A 4 4.30 -15.74 -30.60
N GLY A 5 5.40 -16.50 -30.48
CA GLY A 5 5.98 -16.92 -29.22
C GLY A 5 6.63 -15.76 -28.43
N ILE A 6 7.27 -14.84 -29.12
CA ILE A 6 7.89 -13.64 -28.52
C ILE A 6 6.82 -12.67 -28.00
N ALA A 7 5.75 -12.44 -28.77
CA ALA A 7 4.64 -11.57 -28.35
C ALA A 7 3.88 -12.14 -27.15
N ALA A 8 3.66 -13.46 -27.10
CA ALA A 8 3.04 -14.13 -25.96
C ALA A 8 3.91 -14.05 -24.70
N GLY A 9 5.24 -14.28 -24.82
CA GLY A 9 6.17 -14.17 -23.71
C GLY A 9 6.25 -12.76 -23.13
N ALA A 10 6.27 -11.72 -23.97
CA ALA A 10 6.24 -10.32 -23.53
C ALA A 10 4.94 -9.96 -22.82
N GLY A 11 3.78 -10.43 -23.30
CA GLY A 11 2.48 -10.21 -22.65
C GLY A 11 2.40 -10.86 -21.27
N ILE A 12 2.94 -12.05 -21.11
CA ILE A 12 3.00 -12.77 -19.83
C ILE A 12 3.91 -12.02 -18.83
N ALA A 13 5.09 -11.60 -19.26
CA ALA A 13 6.02 -10.85 -18.41
C ALA A 13 5.42 -9.49 -17.97
N LEU A 14 4.74 -8.80 -18.88
CA LEU A 14 4.03 -7.55 -18.57
C LEU A 14 2.93 -7.79 -17.53
N TYR A 15 2.11 -8.84 -17.71
CA TYR A 15 1.08 -9.22 -16.74
C TYR A 15 1.69 -9.50 -15.36
N GLY A 16 2.77 -10.29 -15.28
CA GLY A 16 3.47 -10.59 -14.04
C GLY A 16 4.01 -9.35 -13.34
N GLY A 17 4.53 -8.40 -14.12
CA GLY A 17 5.17 -7.19 -13.60
C GLY A 17 4.21 -6.07 -13.20
N VAL A 18 3.03 -5.97 -13.81
CA VAL A 18 2.14 -4.79 -13.66
C VAL A 18 0.83 -5.11 -12.94
N TYR A 19 0.26 -6.31 -13.14
CA TYR A 19 -1.04 -6.63 -12.56
C TYR A 19 -0.93 -6.92 -11.05
N PRO A 20 -1.55 -6.12 -10.16
CA PRO A 20 -1.35 -6.22 -8.71
C PRO A 20 -1.59 -7.61 -8.11
N ARG A 21 -2.57 -8.33 -8.64
CA ARG A 21 -2.98 -9.66 -8.16
C ARG A 21 -2.17 -10.83 -8.75
N SER A 22 -1.26 -10.56 -9.67
CA SER A 22 -0.40 -11.61 -10.23
C SER A 22 0.53 -12.17 -9.16
N GLN A 23 0.64 -13.49 -9.10
CA GLN A 23 1.56 -14.22 -8.22
C GLN A 23 2.83 -14.68 -8.95
N MET A 24 3.01 -14.27 -10.20
CA MET A 24 4.07 -14.78 -11.07
C MET A 24 5.47 -14.43 -10.57
N PHE A 25 5.67 -13.22 -10.06
CA PHE A 25 6.95 -12.73 -9.57
C PHE A 25 6.99 -12.66 -8.02
N GLY A 26 6.40 -13.63 -7.37
CA GLY A 26 6.30 -13.76 -5.93
C GLY A 26 4.89 -13.57 -5.40
N HIS A 27 4.68 -14.07 -4.18
CA HIS A 27 3.39 -13.94 -3.50
C HIS A 27 3.07 -12.47 -3.20
N THR A 28 1.83 -12.04 -3.51
CA THR A 28 1.35 -10.69 -3.20
C THR A 28 0.05 -10.74 -2.41
N THR A 29 -0.06 -9.87 -1.41
CA THR A 29 -1.24 -9.69 -0.58
C THR A 29 -2.01 -8.46 -1.02
N CYS A 30 -3.22 -8.66 -1.59
CA CYS A 30 -4.09 -7.60 -2.11
C CYS A 30 -5.35 -7.38 -1.27
N TRP A 31 -5.62 -8.25 -0.29
CA TRP A 31 -6.86 -8.32 0.47
C TRP A 31 -6.59 -8.64 1.93
N THR A 32 -7.46 -8.18 2.82
CA THR A 32 -7.47 -8.64 4.21
C THR A 32 -8.18 -10.00 4.34
N SER A 33 -7.98 -10.66 5.48
CA SER A 33 -8.51 -12.00 5.75
C SER A 33 -10.04 -12.03 5.99
N ALA A 34 -10.63 -10.87 6.30
CA ALA A 34 -12.05 -10.78 6.62
C ALA A 34 -12.68 -9.52 6.04
N ARG A 35 -13.88 -9.62 5.51
CA ARG A 35 -14.60 -8.60 4.77
C ARG A 35 -14.80 -7.27 5.53
N ARG A 36 -14.92 -7.32 6.85
CA ARG A 36 -15.06 -6.11 7.66
C ARG A 36 -13.74 -5.47 8.08
N LYS A 37 -12.61 -6.06 7.71
CA LYS A 37 -11.29 -5.49 7.92
C LYS A 37 -10.89 -4.63 6.71
N LEU A 38 -10.64 -3.35 6.94
CA LEU A 38 -10.11 -2.42 5.95
C LEU A 38 -8.68 -2.04 6.33
N ALA A 39 -7.71 -2.45 5.52
CA ALA A 39 -6.33 -2.00 5.65
C ALA A 39 -6.13 -0.72 4.83
N ILE A 40 -6.03 0.42 5.51
CA ILE A 40 -5.66 1.70 4.90
C ILE A 40 -4.14 1.76 4.86
N THR A 41 -3.57 2.05 3.69
CA THR A 41 -2.12 2.10 3.53
C THR A 41 -1.69 3.38 2.81
N PHE A 42 -0.50 3.90 3.17
CA PHE A 42 0.04 5.14 2.65
C PHE A 42 1.46 4.94 2.15
N ASP A 43 1.75 5.39 0.93
CA ASP A 43 3.03 5.28 0.26
C ASP A 43 3.74 6.65 0.17
N ASP A 44 5.04 6.65 -0.16
CA ASP A 44 5.87 7.82 -0.48
C ASP A 44 6.22 8.76 0.68
N GLY A 45 5.75 8.50 1.91
CA GLY A 45 6.09 9.29 3.09
C GLY A 45 7.49 8.99 3.67
N PRO A 46 7.79 9.51 4.89
CA PRO A 46 6.96 10.44 5.63
C PRO A 46 6.92 11.84 5.00
N ASN A 47 5.86 12.59 5.26
CA ASN A 47 5.67 13.95 4.75
C ASN A 47 5.39 14.91 5.91
N PRO A 48 6.33 15.80 6.30
CA PRO A 48 6.15 16.70 7.42
C PRO A 48 4.93 17.63 7.33
N ALA A 49 4.46 17.93 6.12
CA ALA A 49 3.30 18.81 5.93
C ALA A 49 1.96 18.09 6.08
N ILE A 50 1.91 16.78 5.84
CA ILE A 50 0.69 15.98 5.72
C ILE A 50 0.61 14.88 6.77
N THR A 51 1.67 14.09 6.96
CA THR A 51 1.65 12.90 7.84
C THR A 51 1.18 13.24 9.26
N PRO A 52 1.59 14.33 9.93
CA PRO A 52 1.09 14.67 11.28
C PRO A 52 -0.44 14.86 11.31
N LYS A 53 -1.00 15.58 10.33
CA LYS A 53 -2.46 15.82 10.24
C LYS A 53 -3.21 14.53 9.98
N LEU A 54 -2.60 13.63 9.20
CA LEU A 54 -3.17 12.30 8.91
C LEU A 54 -3.18 11.44 10.17
N LEU A 55 -2.10 11.46 10.96
CA LEU A 55 -2.04 10.74 12.25
C LEU A 55 -3.12 11.24 13.23
N GLU A 56 -3.32 12.54 13.35
CA GLU A 56 -4.41 13.12 14.16
C GLU A 56 -5.80 12.69 13.68
N LEU A 57 -6.00 12.65 12.36
CA LEU A 57 -7.25 12.20 11.77
C LEU A 57 -7.50 10.72 12.07
N LEU A 58 -6.50 9.86 11.86
CA LEU A 58 -6.59 8.42 12.12
C LEU A 58 -6.88 8.14 13.60
N GLU A 59 -6.20 8.85 14.52
CA GLU A 59 -6.40 8.73 15.97
C GLU A 59 -7.86 9.07 16.39
N ARG A 60 -8.43 10.13 15.83
CA ARG A 60 -9.82 10.54 16.08
C ARG A 60 -10.82 9.43 15.79
N TYR A 61 -10.55 8.59 14.81
CA TYR A 61 -11.38 7.45 14.42
C TYR A 61 -10.88 6.11 14.95
N LYS A 62 -9.83 6.12 15.80
CA LYS A 62 -9.14 4.91 16.30
C LYS A 62 -8.71 3.99 15.15
N ALA A 63 -8.39 4.57 14.01
CA ALA A 63 -8.00 3.85 12.82
C ALA A 63 -6.50 3.51 12.86
N LYS A 64 -6.17 2.23 12.68
CA LYS A 64 -4.79 1.80 12.43
C LYS A 64 -4.55 1.76 10.92
N ALA A 65 -3.31 2.02 10.52
CA ALA A 65 -2.91 2.05 9.12
C ALA A 65 -1.50 1.48 8.95
N THR A 66 -1.10 1.25 7.71
CA THR A 66 0.27 0.87 7.37
C THR A 66 0.88 1.94 6.48
N PHE A 67 2.07 2.38 6.82
CA PHE A 67 2.84 3.35 6.05
C PHE A 67 4.03 2.66 5.40
N PHE A 68 4.25 2.94 4.13
CA PHE A 68 5.38 2.48 3.34
C PHE A 68 6.25 3.69 2.97
N PRO A 69 7.10 4.17 3.88
CA PRO A 69 7.97 5.30 3.61
C PRO A 69 9.11 4.91 2.69
N VAL A 70 9.60 5.88 1.92
CA VAL A 70 10.82 5.78 1.12
C VAL A 70 12.03 5.95 2.03
N GLY A 71 13.03 5.08 1.94
CA GLY A 71 14.17 5.01 2.86
C GLY A 71 14.92 6.34 3.01
N LYS A 72 15.18 7.05 1.90
CA LYS A 72 15.78 8.41 1.94
C LYS A 72 14.99 9.40 2.80
N PHE A 73 13.66 9.29 2.86
CA PHE A 73 12.80 10.16 3.67
C PHE A 73 12.69 9.66 5.11
N VAL A 74 12.86 8.35 5.37
CA VAL A 74 13.03 7.83 6.72
C VAL A 74 14.25 8.51 7.39
N ARG A 75 15.39 8.58 6.68
CA ARG A 75 16.60 9.24 7.16
C ARG A 75 16.43 10.76 7.34
N ALA A 76 15.64 11.39 6.47
CA ALA A 76 15.38 12.83 6.54
C ALA A 76 14.45 13.22 7.69
N CYS A 77 13.51 12.33 8.07
CA CYS A 77 12.47 12.60 9.07
C CYS A 77 12.29 11.45 10.07
N PRO A 78 13.36 11.00 10.77
CA PRO A 78 13.32 9.83 11.63
C PRO A 78 12.30 9.97 12.78
N GLU A 79 12.16 11.16 13.35
CA GLU A 79 11.24 11.39 14.47
C GLU A 79 9.76 11.23 14.04
N LEU A 80 9.43 11.58 12.81
CA LEU A 80 8.07 11.40 12.28
C LEU A 80 7.75 9.92 12.06
N VAL A 81 8.74 9.13 11.66
CA VAL A 81 8.59 7.66 11.55
C VAL A 81 8.41 7.03 12.93
N LYS A 82 9.19 7.46 13.94
CA LYS A 82 9.01 7.02 15.34
C LYS A 82 7.63 7.37 15.87
N GLU A 83 7.17 8.60 15.65
CA GLU A 83 5.84 9.04 16.06
C GLU A 83 4.75 8.18 15.42
N THR A 84 4.86 7.94 14.09
CA THR A 84 3.91 7.09 13.35
C THR A 84 3.82 5.69 13.97
N ALA A 85 4.96 5.05 14.25
CA ALA A 85 5.01 3.74 14.88
C ALA A 85 4.49 3.77 16.33
N ALA A 86 4.87 4.78 17.13
CA ALA A 86 4.43 4.94 18.52
C ALA A 86 2.91 5.11 18.65
N ARG A 87 2.25 5.67 17.63
CA ARG A 87 0.79 5.74 17.56
C ARG A 87 0.14 4.41 17.13
N GLY A 88 0.94 3.33 16.97
CA GLY A 88 0.48 1.97 16.68
C GLY A 88 0.19 1.72 15.21
N HIS A 89 0.73 2.51 14.31
CA HIS A 89 0.71 2.24 12.89
C HIS A 89 1.88 1.33 12.50
N LEU A 90 1.69 0.52 11.46
CA LEU A 90 2.73 -0.36 10.95
C LEU A 90 3.61 0.39 9.93
N ILE A 91 4.91 0.17 10.00
CA ILE A 91 5.88 0.71 9.05
C ILE A 91 6.37 -0.44 8.15
N GLY A 92 6.28 -0.25 6.84
CA GLY A 92 6.79 -1.15 5.82
C GLY A 92 7.88 -0.50 4.97
N ASN A 93 8.49 -1.28 4.09
CA ASN A 93 9.55 -0.85 3.18
C ASN A 93 8.95 -0.40 1.84
N HIS A 94 9.39 0.77 1.31
CA HIS A 94 9.01 1.26 -0.02
C HIS A 94 10.23 1.53 -0.90
N THR A 95 11.31 0.75 -0.73
CA THR A 95 12.64 0.93 -1.33
C THR A 95 13.36 2.18 -0.80
N GLU A 96 14.65 2.29 -1.10
CA GLU A 96 15.48 3.43 -0.66
C GLU A 96 15.20 4.70 -1.46
N THR A 97 15.11 4.57 -2.80
CA THR A 97 15.03 5.73 -3.71
C THR A 97 13.77 5.80 -4.56
N HIS A 98 12.88 4.80 -4.47
CA HIS A 98 11.65 4.66 -5.26
C HIS A 98 11.91 4.48 -6.76
N PRO A 99 12.74 3.51 -7.19
CA PRO A 99 13.04 3.28 -8.60
C PRO A 99 11.92 2.54 -9.33
N TYR A 100 11.99 2.51 -10.65
CA TYR A 100 11.21 1.57 -11.47
C TYR A 100 11.85 0.19 -11.39
N LEU A 101 11.42 -0.66 -10.47
CA LEU A 101 12.01 -1.99 -10.24
C LEU A 101 12.01 -2.88 -11.49
N THR A 102 11.12 -2.65 -12.45
CA THR A 102 11.14 -3.35 -13.75
C THR A 102 12.44 -3.16 -14.54
N PHE A 103 13.17 -2.09 -14.27
CA PHE A 103 14.44 -1.78 -14.93
C PHE A 103 15.67 -2.04 -14.05
N CYS A 104 15.47 -2.36 -12.76
CA CYS A 104 16.54 -2.68 -11.83
C CYS A 104 16.99 -4.12 -12.00
N GLY A 105 18.30 -4.35 -11.97
CA GLY A 105 18.90 -5.68 -11.88
C GLY A 105 18.67 -6.32 -10.49
N PRO A 106 19.01 -7.62 -10.32
CA PRO A 106 18.83 -8.29 -9.04
C PRO A 106 19.64 -7.67 -7.90
N ASP A 107 20.88 -7.22 -8.16
CA ASP A 107 21.72 -6.61 -7.13
C ASP A 107 21.21 -5.22 -6.73
N GLU A 108 20.78 -4.40 -7.70
CA GLU A 108 20.17 -3.11 -7.43
C GLU A 108 18.85 -3.26 -6.67
N THR A 109 18.01 -4.23 -7.05
CA THR A 109 16.77 -4.55 -6.32
C THR A 109 17.06 -4.94 -4.87
N ARG A 110 18.09 -5.76 -4.64
CA ARG A 110 18.50 -6.18 -3.29
C ARG A 110 18.99 -4.99 -2.47
N GLU A 111 19.79 -4.13 -3.06
CA GLU A 111 20.32 -2.95 -2.38
C GLU A 111 19.24 -1.95 -2.00
N GLU A 112 18.27 -1.69 -2.88
CA GLU A 112 17.11 -0.83 -2.62
C GLU A 112 16.28 -1.31 -1.41
N LEU A 113 16.03 -2.62 -1.31
CA LEU A 113 15.32 -3.20 -0.17
C LEU A 113 16.17 -3.18 1.12
N ARG A 114 17.46 -3.51 1.00
CA ARG A 114 18.39 -3.55 2.12
C ARG A 114 18.55 -2.19 2.79
N LEU A 115 18.84 -1.15 2.01
CA LEU A 115 19.07 0.22 2.52
C LEU A 115 17.83 0.79 3.21
N CYS A 116 16.64 0.59 2.65
CA CYS A 116 15.39 1.01 3.29
C CYS A 116 15.12 0.23 4.58
N ASN A 117 15.37 -1.10 4.60
CA ASN A 117 15.25 -1.89 5.83
C ASN A 117 16.19 -1.39 6.93
N GLU A 118 17.41 -1.01 6.58
CA GLU A 118 18.38 -0.46 7.51
C GLU A 118 17.94 0.91 8.04
N ALA A 119 17.49 1.81 7.15
CA ALA A 119 16.96 3.10 7.57
C ALA A 119 15.81 2.96 8.59
N ILE A 120 14.87 2.03 8.35
CA ILE A 120 13.76 1.78 9.26
C ILE A 120 14.27 1.14 10.57
N ALA A 121 15.17 0.16 10.48
CA ALA A 121 15.70 -0.54 11.65
C ALA A 121 16.55 0.37 12.56
N GLU A 122 17.29 1.32 12.01
CA GLU A 122 18.02 2.34 12.77
C GLU A 122 17.07 3.24 13.59
N VAL A 123 15.89 3.52 13.06
CA VAL A 123 14.90 4.39 13.69
C VAL A 123 14.03 3.65 14.70
N LEU A 124 13.56 2.44 14.36
CA LEU A 124 12.56 1.70 15.16
C LEU A 124 13.16 0.55 15.98
N LEU A 125 14.44 0.23 15.80
CA LEU A 125 15.12 -0.95 16.39
C LEU A 125 14.47 -2.29 15.99
N GLU A 126 13.65 -2.27 14.94
CA GLU A 126 12.96 -3.43 14.39
C GLU A 126 12.96 -3.36 12.86
N ARG A 127 13.14 -4.50 12.20
CA ARG A 127 13.07 -4.58 10.73
C ARG A 127 11.61 -4.68 10.27
N PRO A 128 11.24 -4.00 9.16
CA PRO A 128 9.91 -4.16 8.60
C PRO A 128 9.70 -5.58 8.08
N ARG A 129 8.46 -6.06 8.13
CA ARG A 129 8.04 -7.36 7.59
C ARG A 129 7.23 -7.22 6.31
N TRP A 130 6.85 -6.01 5.94
CA TRP A 130 6.06 -5.70 4.77
C TRP A 130 6.83 -4.79 3.84
N PHE A 131 6.63 -5.02 2.56
CA PHE A 131 7.22 -4.25 1.47
C PHE A 131 6.15 -3.95 0.43
N ARG A 132 6.20 -2.75 -0.15
CA ARG A 132 5.40 -2.42 -1.33
C ARG A 132 6.31 -1.96 -2.45
N PRO A 133 6.23 -2.58 -3.66
CA PRO A 133 7.04 -2.15 -4.78
C PRO A 133 6.57 -0.79 -5.32
N PRO A 134 7.48 0.15 -5.59
CA PRO A 134 7.19 1.40 -6.28
C PRO A 134 6.34 1.20 -7.53
N PHE A 135 5.30 2.04 -7.70
CA PHE A 135 4.32 1.96 -8.80
C PHE A 135 3.55 0.61 -8.87
N GLY A 136 3.76 -0.30 -7.93
CA GLY A 136 3.29 -1.69 -8.03
C GLY A 136 4.05 -2.54 -9.04
N PHE A 137 5.14 -2.03 -9.58
CA PHE A 137 5.92 -2.71 -10.62
C PHE A 137 6.88 -3.73 -10.02
N ARG A 138 6.93 -4.91 -10.63
CA ARG A 138 7.72 -6.05 -10.18
C ARG A 138 8.55 -6.62 -11.31
N ASN A 139 9.65 -7.25 -10.95
CA ASN A 139 10.54 -7.98 -11.84
C ASN A 139 10.61 -9.47 -11.42
N PRO A 140 11.16 -10.37 -12.26
CA PRO A 140 11.16 -11.81 -11.99
C PRO A 140 11.86 -12.24 -10.70
N TRP A 141 12.83 -11.48 -10.22
CA TRP A 141 13.63 -11.79 -9.01
C TRP A 141 13.11 -11.14 -7.72
N LEU A 142 12.14 -10.22 -7.82
CA LEU A 142 11.67 -9.47 -6.67
C LEU A 142 11.12 -10.36 -5.55
N GLY A 143 10.33 -11.38 -5.89
CA GLY A 143 9.71 -12.27 -4.91
C GLY A 143 10.73 -13.02 -4.07
N GLU A 144 11.77 -13.55 -4.71
CA GLU A 144 12.87 -14.23 -4.03
C GLU A 144 13.69 -13.27 -3.15
N ILE A 145 14.05 -12.09 -3.69
CA ILE A 145 14.80 -11.08 -2.95
C ILE A 145 14.00 -10.58 -1.73
N ALA A 146 12.72 -10.28 -1.88
CA ALA A 146 11.86 -9.88 -0.77
C ALA A 146 11.82 -10.95 0.32
N GLN A 147 11.69 -12.24 -0.05
CA GLN A 147 11.71 -13.35 0.88
C GLN A 147 13.05 -13.47 1.63
N GLN A 148 14.19 -13.31 0.94
CA GLN A 148 15.53 -13.31 1.55
C GLN A 148 15.69 -12.20 2.60
N HIS A 149 14.98 -11.06 2.42
CA HIS A 149 14.93 -9.97 3.39
C HIS A 149 13.83 -10.12 4.46
N GLY A 150 13.09 -11.22 4.48
CA GLY A 150 11.98 -11.48 5.42
C GLY A 150 10.75 -10.62 5.16
N LEU A 151 10.57 -10.11 3.93
CA LEU A 151 9.52 -9.19 3.53
C LEU A 151 8.38 -9.90 2.80
N GLN A 152 7.14 -9.57 3.18
CA GLN A 152 5.92 -9.92 2.47
C GLN A 152 5.53 -8.77 1.53
N THR A 153 5.13 -9.09 0.31
CA THR A 153 4.75 -8.07 -0.68
C THR A 153 3.29 -7.65 -0.52
N ALA A 154 3.07 -6.41 -0.11
CA ALA A 154 1.75 -5.78 -0.04
C ALA A 154 1.41 -5.11 -1.38
N MET A 155 0.24 -5.45 -1.91
CA MET A 155 -0.38 -4.76 -3.03
C MET A 155 -1.70 -4.13 -2.55
N TRP A 156 -2.69 -3.99 -3.41
CA TRP A 156 -3.96 -3.35 -3.09
C TRP A 156 -5.12 -4.00 -3.83
N SER A 157 -6.30 -3.87 -3.27
CA SER A 157 -7.57 -4.14 -3.95
C SER A 157 -8.10 -2.87 -4.63
N LEU A 158 -7.87 -1.71 -4.02
CA LEU A 158 -8.26 -0.40 -4.53
C LEU A 158 -7.12 0.61 -4.45
N ILE A 159 -6.84 1.30 -5.57
CA ILE A 159 -5.96 2.45 -5.66
C ILE A 159 -6.70 3.58 -6.39
N PRO A 160 -7.16 4.63 -5.68
CA PRO A 160 -8.05 5.63 -6.28
C PRO A 160 -7.32 6.67 -7.13
N GLY A 161 -5.98 6.75 -7.08
CA GLY A 161 -5.19 7.63 -7.93
C GLY A 161 -4.90 9.00 -7.32
N ASP A 162 -4.75 9.05 -6.02
CA ASP A 162 -4.50 10.26 -5.22
C ASP A 162 -3.08 10.83 -5.37
N TRP A 163 -2.16 10.14 -6.05
CA TRP A 163 -0.87 10.73 -6.45
C TRP A 163 -1.04 11.87 -7.47
N ARG A 164 -2.22 11.99 -8.10
CA ARG A 164 -2.59 13.11 -8.96
C ARG A 164 -3.34 14.14 -8.13
N VAL A 165 -2.84 15.37 -8.07
CA VAL A 165 -3.56 16.46 -7.42
C VAL A 165 -4.87 16.72 -8.18
N LYS A 166 -5.98 16.41 -7.54
CA LYS A 166 -7.37 16.54 -8.04
C LYS A 166 -8.26 17.07 -6.92
N PRO A 167 -9.45 17.62 -7.21
CA PRO A 167 -10.43 17.98 -6.18
C PRO A 167 -10.75 16.77 -5.29
N ALA A 168 -10.95 17.00 -3.99
CA ALA A 168 -11.24 15.94 -3.04
C ALA A 168 -12.49 15.12 -3.41
N GLU A 169 -13.50 15.76 -4.00
CA GLU A 169 -14.75 15.14 -4.47
C GLU A 169 -14.49 14.06 -5.52
N TRP A 170 -13.52 14.30 -6.41
CA TRP A 170 -13.11 13.29 -7.38
C TRP A 170 -12.56 12.04 -6.70
N LEU A 171 -11.70 12.22 -5.69
CA LEU A 171 -11.11 11.13 -4.93
C LEU A 171 -12.16 10.42 -4.07
N ILE A 172 -13.05 11.16 -3.41
CA ILE A 172 -14.19 10.63 -2.66
C ILE A 172 -15.03 9.71 -3.55
N GLY A 173 -15.32 10.12 -4.78
CA GLY A 173 -16.05 9.31 -5.75
C GLY A 173 -15.39 7.97 -6.06
N ARG A 174 -14.06 7.96 -6.18
CA ARG A 174 -13.27 6.76 -6.50
C ARG A 174 -13.11 5.78 -5.32
N MET A 175 -13.39 6.21 -4.10
CA MET A 175 -13.31 5.37 -2.90
C MET A 175 -14.67 4.74 -2.53
N LYS A 176 -15.76 5.07 -3.23
CA LYS A 176 -17.10 4.47 -3.06
C LYS A 176 -17.12 2.93 -3.09
N PRO A 177 -16.31 2.22 -3.92
CA PRO A 177 -16.34 0.77 -3.96
C PRO A 177 -16.13 0.09 -2.60
N ILE A 178 -15.34 0.67 -1.68
CA ILE A 178 -15.13 0.11 -0.33
C ILE A 178 -16.45 0.06 0.45
N ALA A 179 -17.24 1.15 0.40
CA ALA A 179 -18.53 1.20 1.08
C ALA A 179 -19.54 0.25 0.44
N ALA A 180 -19.57 0.14 -0.89
CA ALA A 180 -20.41 -0.82 -1.61
C ALA A 180 -20.07 -2.25 -1.20
N HIS A 181 -18.78 -2.59 -1.16
CA HIS A 181 -18.27 -3.90 -0.76
C HIS A 181 -18.67 -4.27 0.69
N ALA A 182 -18.60 -3.30 1.60
CA ALA A 182 -19.04 -3.51 2.99
C ALA A 182 -20.55 -3.76 3.11
N GLN A 183 -21.37 -3.20 2.21
CA GLN A 183 -22.83 -3.29 2.22
C GLN A 183 -23.38 -4.57 1.55
N GLU A 184 -22.69 -5.17 0.60
CA GLU A 184 -23.13 -6.36 -0.16
C GLU A 184 -23.51 -7.57 0.71
N ASN A 185 -23.28 -7.52 2.01
CA ASN A 185 -23.53 -8.60 2.96
C ASN A 185 -24.78 -8.49 3.82
N SER A 186 -25.55 -7.43 3.69
CA SER A 186 -26.77 -7.28 4.49
C SER A 186 -28.03 -7.86 3.85
N GLY A 187 -27.96 -8.47 2.66
CA GLY A 187 -29.10 -9.12 2.02
C GLY A 187 -28.94 -9.27 0.51
N GLN A 188 -29.09 -10.48 0.02
CA GLN A 188 -29.44 -10.89 -1.34
C GLN A 188 -29.11 -9.91 -2.50
N GLY A 189 -27.85 -9.64 -2.75
CA GLY A 189 -27.38 -8.96 -3.96
C GLY A 189 -26.51 -9.91 -4.80
N LYS A 190 -26.79 -10.05 -6.09
CA LYS A 190 -25.92 -10.80 -7.03
C LYS A 190 -24.54 -10.18 -7.00
N SER A 191 -23.57 -10.92 -6.46
CA SER A 191 -22.16 -10.51 -6.43
C SER A 191 -21.63 -10.38 -7.85
N ASN A 192 -21.25 -9.19 -8.28
CA ASN A 192 -20.21 -9.00 -9.28
C ASN A 192 -18.84 -9.28 -8.62
N ALA A 193 -18.74 -10.40 -7.93
CA ALA A 193 -17.50 -10.86 -7.34
C ALA A 193 -16.55 -11.23 -8.47
N GLU A 194 -15.61 -10.35 -8.78
CA GLU A 194 -14.42 -10.77 -9.50
C GLU A 194 -13.84 -12.00 -8.78
N ALA A 195 -13.60 -13.06 -9.53
CA ALA A 195 -13.18 -14.36 -9.01
C ALA A 195 -12.05 -14.21 -7.98
N GLY A 196 -12.29 -14.60 -6.73
CA GLY A 196 -11.30 -14.63 -5.65
C GLY A 196 -11.56 -13.74 -4.43
N ASN A 197 -12.65 -12.96 -4.36
CA ASN A 197 -12.90 -12.03 -3.26
C ASN A 197 -14.05 -12.40 -2.30
N THR A 198 -14.52 -13.62 -2.32
CA THR A 198 -15.58 -14.04 -1.38
C THR A 198 -15.06 -14.08 0.04
N GLY A 199 -15.57 -13.20 0.91
CA GLY A 199 -15.24 -13.17 2.33
C GLY A 199 -14.02 -12.32 2.74
N LYS A 200 -13.30 -11.70 1.80
CA LYS A 200 -12.12 -10.86 2.04
C LYS A 200 -12.49 -9.38 2.15
N GLY A 201 -11.70 -8.61 2.89
CA GLY A 201 -11.83 -7.16 2.98
C GLY A 201 -10.77 -6.44 2.15
N ASP A 202 -10.86 -5.12 2.09
CA ASP A 202 -10.06 -4.30 1.19
C ASP A 202 -8.69 -3.91 1.74
N VAL A 203 -7.73 -3.77 0.84
CA VAL A 203 -6.48 -3.04 1.03
C VAL A 203 -6.54 -1.79 0.16
N LEU A 204 -6.64 -0.62 0.79
CA LEU A 204 -6.69 0.68 0.14
C LEU A 204 -5.28 1.28 0.07
N CYS A 205 -4.81 1.59 -1.13
CA CYS A 205 -3.53 2.26 -1.36
C CYS A 205 -3.76 3.74 -1.60
N LEU A 206 -3.20 4.56 -0.71
CA LEU A 206 -3.15 6.02 -0.76
C LEU A 206 -1.69 6.48 -0.65
N HIS A 207 -1.47 7.80 -0.70
CA HIS A 207 -0.15 8.40 -0.55
C HIS A 207 -0.23 9.55 0.46
N ASP A 208 0.66 9.53 1.45
CA ASP A 208 0.88 10.66 2.36
C ASP A 208 2.04 11.54 1.89
N GLY A 209 2.92 11.00 1.02
CA GLY A 209 4.07 11.66 0.47
C GLY A 209 4.09 11.80 -1.05
N ASN A 210 5.24 12.25 -1.54
CA ASN A 210 5.61 12.28 -2.94
C ASN A 210 7.09 11.88 -3.04
N PHE A 211 7.38 10.75 -3.66
CA PHE A 211 8.74 10.21 -3.73
C PHE A 211 9.78 11.17 -4.34
N ARG A 212 9.34 12.24 -5.03
CA ARG A 212 10.22 13.25 -5.64
C ARG A 212 10.57 14.38 -4.70
N GLU A 213 9.66 14.72 -3.77
CA GLU A 213 9.80 15.87 -2.87
C GLU A 213 9.18 15.59 -1.50
N LEU A 214 9.85 16.05 -0.44
CA LEU A 214 9.49 15.72 0.95
C LEU A 214 8.12 16.29 1.37
N ASN A 215 7.72 17.47 0.87
CA ASN A 215 6.51 18.18 1.29
C ASN A 215 5.43 18.25 0.19
N GLY A 216 5.32 17.22 -0.64
CA GLY A 216 4.31 17.18 -1.70
C GLY A 216 2.90 17.33 -1.15
N ASP A 217 2.06 18.14 -1.83
CA ASP A 217 0.68 18.36 -1.39
C ASP A 217 -0.18 17.09 -1.52
N ARG A 218 -0.75 16.65 -0.40
CA ARG A 218 -1.72 15.54 -0.27
C ARG A 218 -2.99 15.96 0.50
N THR A 219 -3.27 17.26 0.53
CA THR A 219 -4.45 17.80 1.22
C THR A 219 -5.76 17.19 0.72
N HIS A 220 -5.84 16.83 -0.57
CA HIS A 220 -7.02 16.17 -1.14
C HIS A 220 -7.20 14.73 -0.61
N THR A 221 -6.12 14.01 -0.33
CA THR A 221 -6.15 12.67 0.32
C THR A 221 -6.68 12.80 1.75
N LEU A 222 -6.18 13.79 2.51
CA LEU A 222 -6.65 14.07 3.86
C LEU A 222 -8.17 14.38 3.88
N LYS A 223 -8.64 15.28 3.02
CA LYS A 223 -10.06 15.64 2.90
C LYS A 223 -10.95 14.46 2.50
N ALA A 224 -10.46 13.59 1.61
CA ALA A 224 -11.20 12.39 1.22
C ALA A 224 -11.35 11.40 2.39
N LEU A 225 -10.31 11.26 3.22
CA LEU A 225 -10.37 10.44 4.43
C LEU A 225 -11.25 11.05 5.53
N GLU A 226 -11.25 12.38 5.71
CA GLU A 226 -12.20 13.09 6.60
C GLU A 226 -13.66 12.77 6.24
N TYR A 227 -13.96 12.64 4.94
CA TYR A 227 -15.27 12.25 4.45
C TYR A 227 -15.58 10.78 4.70
N TRP A 228 -14.61 9.87 4.44
CA TRP A 228 -14.87 8.43 4.40
C TRP A 228 -14.72 7.72 5.75
N LEU A 229 -13.79 8.10 6.61
CA LEU A 229 -13.52 7.40 7.88
C LEU A 229 -14.78 7.28 8.78
N PRO A 230 -15.57 8.35 9.04
CA PRO A 230 -16.78 8.20 9.79
C PRO A 230 -17.79 7.25 9.14
N ARG A 231 -17.94 7.32 7.82
CA ARG A 231 -18.88 6.50 7.05
C ARG A 231 -18.51 5.03 7.05
N TRP A 232 -17.23 4.73 6.86
CA TRP A 232 -16.73 3.35 6.92
C TRP A 232 -16.89 2.76 8.32
N ARG A 233 -16.60 3.53 9.36
CA ARG A 233 -16.87 3.12 10.75
C ARG A 233 -18.34 2.82 10.98
N ASP A 234 -19.24 3.68 10.52
CA ASP A 234 -20.70 3.52 10.67
C ASP A 234 -21.23 2.30 9.89
N LEU A 235 -20.51 1.88 8.81
CA LEU A 235 -20.74 0.61 8.11
C LEU A 235 -20.15 -0.60 8.85
N GLY A 236 -19.51 -0.40 9.99
CA GLY A 236 -18.92 -1.45 10.82
C GLY A 236 -17.61 -2.00 10.27
N LEU A 237 -16.85 -1.19 9.48
CA LEU A 237 -15.49 -1.57 9.08
C LEU A 237 -14.51 -1.36 10.23
N GLU A 238 -13.67 -2.36 10.45
CA GLU A 238 -12.54 -2.34 11.37
C GLU A 238 -11.29 -1.88 10.60
N PHE A 239 -10.62 -0.83 11.10
CA PHE A 239 -9.41 -0.31 10.50
C PHE A 239 -8.19 -1.02 11.07
N VAL A 240 -7.47 -1.74 10.23
CA VAL A 240 -6.39 -2.63 10.63
C VAL A 240 -5.09 -2.32 9.88
N THR A 241 -3.96 -2.67 10.49
CA THR A 241 -2.68 -2.71 9.79
C THR A 241 -2.63 -3.90 8.81
N MET A 242 -1.65 -3.94 7.90
CA MET A 242 -1.43 -5.10 7.02
C MET A 242 -1.23 -6.39 7.83
N SER A 243 -0.50 -6.33 8.95
CA SER A 243 -0.26 -7.51 9.79
C SER A 243 -1.54 -8.02 10.46
N GLU A 244 -2.34 -7.15 11.07
CA GLU A 244 -3.63 -7.50 11.70
C GLU A 244 -4.67 -7.92 10.65
N GLY A 245 -4.63 -7.28 9.50
CA GLY A 245 -5.55 -7.55 8.40
C GLY A 245 -5.37 -8.91 7.76
N THR A 246 -4.16 -9.48 7.79
CA THR A 246 -3.81 -10.75 7.13
C THR A 246 -3.68 -11.94 8.08
N SER A 247 -3.65 -11.68 9.38
CA SER A 247 -3.71 -12.71 10.41
C SER A 247 -5.12 -13.33 10.43
N GLY A 248 -5.22 -14.58 10.09
CA GLY A 248 -6.44 -15.40 10.13
C GLY A 248 -6.33 -16.47 11.18
#